data_629f7ab27bd127291d104065f688a77a
#
_entry.id   629f7ab27bd127291d104065f688a77a
#
_cell.length_a   1.000
_cell.length_b   1.000
_cell.length_c   1.000
_cell.angle_alpha   90.00
_cell.angle_beta   90.00
_cell.angle_gamma   90.00
#
_symmetry.space_group_name_H-M   'P 1'
#
loop_
_entity.id
_entity.type
_entity.pdbx_description
1 polymer ?
#
loop_
_entity_poly.entity_id
_entity_poly.type
_entity_poly.pdbx_seq_one_letter_code
_entity_poly.pdbx_strand_id
1 'polypeptide(L)'
;KFDLTAILVMAPIAIAAMMEHIGDISAISSTTGKNFIADPGLHRTLLGDGLATALAGAFGGPANTTYGENTGVLALSKVYDPRVVRLAAVYAIILSFSPKFDALVNSIPTAIVGGVSFILYGMISAVGVRNVVENRVDLTKSRNLIIAAVIFVCGLGFSATGGITFTVGSA
;
A
#
# COMPACT_ATOMS: atom_id res chain seq x y z
N LYS A 1 21.26 9.15 -13.34
CA LYS A 1 21.97 7.94 -13.82
C LYS A 1 20.99 6.77 -13.80
N PHE A 2 20.90 6.05 -14.90
CA PHE A 2 20.18 4.79 -14.94
C PHE A 2 21.11 3.69 -14.44
N ASP A 3 20.70 3.00 -13.38
CA ASP A 3 21.43 1.87 -12.81
C ASP A 3 20.64 0.59 -13.09
N LEU A 4 21.22 -0.28 -13.89
CA LEU A 4 20.57 -1.55 -14.28
C LEU A 4 20.34 -2.45 -13.05
N THR A 5 21.26 -2.44 -12.09
CA THR A 5 21.16 -3.23 -10.86
C THR A 5 19.96 -2.76 -10.03
N ALA A 6 19.81 -1.44 -9.88
CA ALA A 6 18.65 -0.87 -9.18
C ALA A 6 17.33 -1.23 -9.87
N ILE A 7 17.28 -1.21 -11.21
CA ILE A 7 16.09 -1.60 -11.98
C ILE A 7 15.75 -3.07 -11.74
N LEU A 8 16.74 -3.96 -11.81
CA LEU A 8 16.52 -5.40 -11.62
C LEU A 8 16.07 -5.76 -10.19
N VAL A 9 16.52 -4.99 -9.19
CA VAL A 9 16.07 -5.17 -7.79
C VAL A 9 14.67 -4.62 -7.57
N MET A 10 14.35 -3.47 -8.16
CA MET A 10 13.06 -2.79 -7.94
C MET A 10 11.91 -3.38 -8.78
N ALA A 11 12.19 -3.95 -9.96
CA ALA A 11 11.14 -4.49 -10.83
C ALA A 11 10.28 -5.60 -10.19
N PRO A 12 10.83 -6.57 -9.43
CA PRO A 12 9.99 -7.53 -8.71
C PRO A 12 9.12 -6.89 -7.61
N ILE A 13 9.59 -5.81 -6.97
CA ILE A 13 8.84 -5.10 -5.94
C ILE A 13 7.60 -4.43 -6.54
N ALA A 14 7.67 -3.97 -7.79
CA ALA A 14 6.51 -3.40 -8.49
C ALA A 14 5.37 -4.43 -8.64
N ILE A 15 5.69 -5.72 -8.80
CA ILE A 15 4.66 -6.78 -8.85
C ILE A 15 3.95 -6.89 -7.49
N ALA A 16 4.67 -6.80 -6.38
CA ALA A 16 4.09 -6.82 -5.05
C ALA A 16 3.16 -5.60 -4.83
N ALA A 17 3.59 -4.40 -5.23
CA ALA A 17 2.76 -3.19 -5.17
C ALA A 17 1.50 -3.30 -6.04
N MET A 18 1.58 -3.92 -7.23
CA MET A 18 0.39 -4.18 -8.06
C MET A 18 -0.60 -5.14 -7.37
N MET A 19 -0.12 -6.17 -6.69
CA MET A 19 -0.98 -7.11 -5.96
C MET A 19 -1.64 -6.45 -4.75
N GLU A 20 -0.91 -5.59 -4.02
CA GLU A 20 -1.43 -4.75 -2.95
C GLU A 20 -2.55 -3.83 -3.47
N HIS A 21 -2.30 -3.12 -4.56
CA HIS A 21 -3.29 -2.25 -5.19
C HIS A 21 -4.59 -2.99 -5.56
N ILE A 22 -4.50 -4.21 -6.09
CA ILE A 22 -5.69 -5.03 -6.40
C ILE A 22 -6.47 -5.35 -5.13
N GLY A 23 -5.79 -5.66 -4.02
CA GLY A 23 -6.39 -5.90 -2.72
C GLY A 23 -7.12 -4.65 -2.19
N ASP A 24 -6.50 -3.50 -2.27
CA ASP A 24 -7.06 -2.22 -1.82
C ASP A 24 -8.28 -1.79 -2.66
N ILE A 25 -8.22 -1.96 -3.99
CA ILE A 25 -9.37 -1.69 -4.86
C ILE A 25 -10.53 -2.65 -4.56
N SER A 26 -10.25 -3.89 -4.20
CA SER A 26 -11.28 -4.83 -3.74
C SER A 26 -11.90 -4.38 -2.41
N ALA A 27 -11.08 -3.97 -1.44
CA ALA A 27 -11.52 -3.49 -0.13
C ALA A 27 -12.37 -2.22 -0.25
N ILE A 28 -11.94 -1.24 -1.06
CA ILE A 28 -12.70 0.00 -1.27
C ILE A 28 -14.00 -0.27 -2.03
N SER A 29 -14.00 -1.23 -2.96
CA SER A 29 -15.21 -1.67 -3.67
C SER A 29 -16.25 -2.23 -2.70
N SER A 30 -15.83 -3.11 -1.79
CA SER A 30 -16.69 -3.65 -0.73
C SER A 30 -17.21 -2.55 0.21
N THR A 31 -16.35 -1.60 0.60
CA THR A 31 -16.70 -0.53 1.53
C THR A 31 -17.72 0.46 0.94
N THR A 32 -17.57 0.78 -0.33
CA THR A 32 -18.42 1.77 -1.02
C THR A 32 -19.67 1.16 -1.67
N GLY A 33 -19.73 -0.16 -1.79
CA GLY A 33 -20.77 -0.87 -2.53
C GLY A 33 -20.69 -0.69 -4.05
N LYS A 34 -19.54 -0.24 -4.58
CA LYS A 34 -19.30 -0.03 -6.01
C LYS A 34 -18.22 -0.99 -6.51
N ASN A 35 -18.33 -1.44 -7.73
CA ASN A 35 -17.33 -2.35 -8.32
C ASN A 35 -16.28 -1.58 -9.11
N PHE A 36 -15.25 -1.07 -8.44
CA PHE A 36 -14.14 -0.35 -9.07
C PHE A 36 -13.19 -1.26 -9.86
N ILE A 37 -13.29 -2.57 -9.68
CA ILE A 37 -12.56 -3.55 -10.48
C ILE A 37 -13.09 -3.57 -11.91
N ALA A 38 -14.40 -3.41 -12.08
CA ALA A 38 -15.06 -3.39 -13.38
C ALA A 38 -15.11 -1.98 -13.99
N ASP A 39 -15.47 -0.97 -13.18
CA ASP A 39 -15.59 0.42 -13.62
C ASP A 39 -15.00 1.37 -12.55
N PRO A 40 -13.95 2.10 -12.87
CA PRO A 40 -13.28 2.35 -14.16
C PRO A 40 -12.36 1.24 -14.67
N GLY A 41 -12.18 0.17 -13.92
CA GLY A 41 -11.35 -0.98 -14.25
C GLY A 41 -9.93 -0.90 -13.69
N LEU A 42 -9.39 -2.06 -13.28
CA LEU A 42 -8.05 -2.18 -12.68
C LEU A 42 -6.93 -1.59 -13.55
N HIS A 43 -7.06 -1.67 -14.89
CA HIS A 43 -6.05 -1.12 -15.79
C HIS A 43 -5.92 0.40 -15.66
N ARG A 44 -7.02 1.12 -15.37
CA ARG A 44 -6.99 2.58 -15.17
C ARG A 44 -6.47 2.96 -13.80
N THR A 45 -6.85 2.21 -12.76
CA THR A 45 -6.39 2.49 -11.41
C THR A 45 -4.89 2.19 -11.27
N LEU A 46 -4.40 1.08 -11.82
CA LEU A 46 -2.97 0.74 -11.88
C LEU A 46 -2.17 1.75 -12.72
N LEU A 47 -2.73 2.21 -13.84
CA LEU A 47 -2.08 3.25 -14.64
C LEU A 47 -1.93 4.55 -13.85
N GLY A 48 -2.97 4.95 -13.09
CA GLY A 48 -2.93 6.14 -12.25
C GLY A 48 -1.86 6.05 -11.17
N ASP A 49 -1.78 4.92 -10.48
CA ASP A 49 -0.77 4.64 -9.44
C ASP A 49 0.65 4.62 -10.01
N GLY A 50 0.83 3.93 -11.14
CA GLY A 50 2.12 3.89 -11.84
C GLY A 50 2.59 5.25 -12.35
N LEU A 51 1.68 6.07 -12.88
CA LEU A 51 2.00 7.45 -13.30
C LEU A 51 2.35 8.34 -12.11
N ALA A 52 1.64 8.21 -10.99
CA ALA A 52 1.96 8.94 -9.76
C ALA A 52 3.36 8.59 -9.25
N THR A 53 3.71 7.30 -9.23
CA THR A 53 5.04 6.81 -8.87
C THR A 53 6.12 7.32 -9.83
N ALA A 54 5.86 7.30 -11.14
CA ALA A 54 6.80 7.80 -12.14
C ALA A 54 7.05 9.30 -11.98
N LEU A 55 6.00 10.08 -11.72
CA LEU A 55 6.12 11.52 -11.43
C LEU A 55 6.90 11.77 -10.13
N ALA A 56 6.59 11.05 -9.05
CA ALA A 56 7.34 11.18 -7.80
C ALA A 56 8.84 10.89 -8.03
N GLY A 57 9.17 9.82 -8.75
CA GLY A 57 10.54 9.49 -9.10
C GLY A 57 11.24 10.55 -9.96
N ALA A 58 10.53 11.20 -10.89
CA ALA A 58 11.07 12.29 -11.70
C ALA A 58 11.45 13.51 -10.85
N PHE A 59 10.74 13.75 -9.74
CA PHE A 59 11.05 14.82 -8.78
C PHE A 59 11.96 14.35 -7.63
N GLY A 60 12.48 13.12 -7.67
CA GLY A 60 13.36 12.58 -6.63
C GLY A 60 12.65 12.12 -5.38
N GLY A 61 11.32 11.95 -5.44
CA GLY A 61 10.52 11.39 -4.36
C GLY A 61 10.54 9.86 -4.32
N PRO A 62 10.07 9.26 -3.21
CA PRO A 62 9.93 7.81 -3.09
C PRO A 62 8.81 7.29 -4.00
N ALA A 63 8.81 5.98 -4.25
CA ALA A 63 7.71 5.33 -4.93
C ALA A 63 6.41 5.49 -4.12
N ASN A 64 5.32 5.82 -4.80
CA ASN A 64 4.00 5.88 -4.21
C ASN A 64 3.32 4.52 -4.28
N THR A 65 2.42 4.26 -3.35
CA THR A 65 1.52 3.12 -3.36
C THR A 65 0.13 3.55 -2.89
N THR A 66 -0.84 2.71 -3.09
CA THR A 66 -2.20 2.92 -2.57
C THR A 66 -2.20 2.73 -1.05
N TYR A 67 -2.82 3.65 -0.32
CA TYR A 67 -2.94 3.57 1.14
C TYR A 67 -4.27 2.94 1.54
N GLY A 68 -4.25 1.65 1.85
CA GLY A 68 -5.43 0.90 2.29
C GLY A 68 -6.06 1.44 3.59
N GLU A 69 -5.26 2.07 4.45
CA GLU A 69 -5.71 2.70 5.70
C GLU A 69 -6.77 3.79 5.47
N ASN A 70 -6.68 4.51 4.35
CA ASN A 70 -7.66 5.52 4.00
C ASN A 70 -9.05 4.93 3.74
N THR A 71 -9.15 3.65 3.40
CA THR A 71 -10.43 2.94 3.29
C THR A 71 -11.14 2.88 4.64
N GLY A 72 -10.38 2.75 5.74
CA GLY A 72 -10.92 2.85 7.10
C GLY A 72 -11.52 4.22 7.39
N VAL A 73 -10.86 5.30 6.97
CA VAL A 73 -11.38 6.68 7.11
C VAL A 73 -12.65 6.88 6.28
N LEU A 74 -12.69 6.34 5.06
CA LEU A 74 -13.90 6.38 4.22
C LEU A 74 -15.06 5.62 4.87
N ALA A 75 -14.80 4.45 5.46
CA ALA A 75 -15.80 3.66 6.16
C ALA A 75 -16.38 4.39 7.39
N LEU A 76 -15.54 5.10 8.13
CA LEU A 76 -15.95 5.88 9.31
C LEU A 76 -16.71 7.14 8.93
N SER A 77 -16.20 7.90 7.95
CA SER A 77 -16.82 9.16 7.51
C SER A 77 -18.06 8.96 6.64
N LYS A 78 -18.20 7.79 6.02
CA LYS A 78 -19.24 7.45 5.02
C LYS A 78 -19.30 8.42 3.83
N VAL A 79 -18.20 9.10 3.56
CA VAL A 79 -18.06 10.05 2.43
C VAL A 79 -17.38 9.32 1.28
N TYR A 80 -18.14 8.86 0.30
CA TYR A 80 -17.66 8.05 -0.83
C TYR A 80 -17.59 8.81 -2.15
N ASP A 81 -17.70 10.15 -2.13
CA ASP A 81 -17.57 10.96 -3.34
C ASP A 81 -16.08 11.13 -3.72
N PRO A 82 -15.66 10.67 -4.91
CA PRO A 82 -14.28 10.84 -5.38
C PRO A 82 -13.83 12.30 -5.49
N ARG A 83 -14.77 13.26 -5.58
CA ARG A 83 -14.45 14.69 -5.62
C ARG A 83 -13.83 15.16 -4.31
N VAL A 84 -14.32 14.64 -3.16
CA VAL A 84 -13.78 14.98 -1.84
C VAL A 84 -12.34 14.49 -1.72
N VAL A 85 -12.06 13.26 -2.15
CA VAL A 85 -10.70 12.69 -2.14
C VAL A 85 -9.75 13.47 -3.04
N ARG A 86 -10.21 13.87 -4.24
CA ARG A 86 -9.41 14.73 -5.14
C ARG A 86 -9.13 16.09 -4.54
N LEU A 87 -10.11 16.70 -3.89
CA LEU A 87 -9.94 17.98 -3.22
C LEU A 87 -8.95 17.86 -2.06
N ALA A 88 -9.03 16.78 -1.27
CA ALA A 88 -8.07 16.49 -0.20
C ALA A 88 -6.63 16.37 -0.75
N ALA A 89 -6.45 15.68 -1.89
CA ALA A 89 -5.15 15.59 -2.56
C ALA A 89 -4.61 16.96 -2.98
N VAL A 90 -5.46 17.85 -3.52
CA VAL A 90 -5.07 19.23 -3.86
C VAL A 90 -4.64 20.00 -2.62
N TYR A 91 -5.39 19.90 -1.51
CA TYR A 91 -5.00 20.53 -0.24
C TYR A 91 -3.68 19.96 0.30
N ALA A 92 -3.45 18.66 0.20
CA ALA A 92 -2.19 18.06 0.61
C ALA A 92 -1.00 18.63 -0.18
N ILE A 93 -1.16 18.80 -1.50
CA ILE A 93 -0.14 19.43 -2.36
C ILE A 93 0.12 20.88 -1.92
N ILE A 94 -0.91 21.68 -1.69
CA ILE A 94 -0.76 23.07 -1.24
C ILE A 94 -0.06 23.13 0.11
N LEU A 95 -0.45 22.28 1.06
CA LEU A 95 0.11 22.25 2.41
C LEU A 95 1.59 21.78 2.39
N SER A 96 1.99 20.94 1.44
CA SER A 96 3.38 20.48 1.30
C SER A 96 4.37 21.61 1.02
N PHE A 97 3.92 22.73 0.45
CA PHE A 97 4.75 23.93 0.25
C PHE A 97 4.85 24.84 1.48
N SER A 98 4.16 24.50 2.58
CA SER A 98 4.18 25.31 3.81
C SER A 98 5.19 24.77 4.82
N PRO A 99 6.32 25.43 5.04
CA PRO A 99 7.31 25.01 6.04
C PRO A 99 6.74 24.95 7.47
N LYS A 100 5.71 25.75 7.75
CA LYS A 100 5.04 25.75 9.06
C LYS A 100 4.23 24.46 9.26
N PHE A 101 3.62 23.95 8.20
CA PHE A 101 2.89 22.69 8.26
C PHE A 101 3.85 21.51 8.42
N ASP A 102 4.97 21.51 7.70
CA ASP A 102 6.03 20.53 7.86
C ASP A 102 6.58 20.52 9.28
N ALA A 103 6.89 21.69 9.85
CA ALA A 103 7.34 21.82 11.23
C ALA A 103 6.29 21.30 12.24
N LEU A 104 4.99 21.52 11.99
CA LEU A 104 3.91 21.00 12.81
C LEU A 104 3.88 19.46 12.78
N VAL A 105 3.98 18.85 11.60
CA VAL A 105 4.00 17.38 11.46
C VAL A 105 5.23 16.80 12.14
N ASN A 106 6.41 17.42 11.96
CA ASN A 106 7.66 16.96 12.56
C ASN A 106 7.72 17.22 14.08
N SER A 107 6.83 18.03 14.65
CA SER A 107 6.71 18.22 16.10
C SER A 107 6.00 17.08 16.83
N ILE A 108 5.39 16.15 16.09
CA ILE A 108 4.69 15.00 16.68
C ILE A 108 5.73 14.08 17.32
N PRO A 109 5.60 13.75 18.63
CA PRO A 109 6.54 12.85 19.30
C PRO A 109 6.61 11.48 18.63
N THR A 110 7.81 10.94 18.47
CA THR A 110 8.03 9.62 17.84
C THR A 110 7.28 8.48 18.53
N ALA A 111 7.05 8.60 19.83
CA ALA A 111 6.25 7.63 20.59
C ALA A 111 4.78 7.58 20.12
N ILE A 112 4.20 8.74 19.77
CA ILE A 112 2.83 8.81 19.24
C ILE A 112 2.80 8.19 17.84
N VAL A 113 3.77 8.56 16.99
CA VAL A 113 3.91 7.98 15.65
C VAL A 113 4.06 6.46 15.71
N GLY A 114 4.91 5.96 16.60
CA GLY A 114 5.09 4.52 16.83
C GLY A 114 3.81 3.82 17.28
N GLY A 115 3.05 4.41 18.20
CA GLY A 115 1.77 3.86 18.66
C GLY A 115 0.72 3.81 17.55
N VAL A 116 0.61 4.86 16.75
CA VAL A 116 -0.30 4.91 15.59
C VAL A 116 0.11 3.88 14.53
N SER A 117 1.41 3.79 14.23
CA SER A 117 1.92 2.81 13.28
C SER A 117 1.63 1.38 13.70
N PHE A 118 1.74 1.08 15.00
CA PHE A 118 1.41 -0.25 15.53
C PHE A 118 -0.06 -0.62 15.27
N ILE A 119 -0.98 0.33 15.51
CA ILE A 119 -2.41 0.15 15.23
C ILE A 119 -2.64 -0.02 13.72
N LEU A 120 -1.99 0.78 12.88
CA LEU A 120 -2.13 0.71 11.43
C LEU A 120 -1.68 -0.65 10.88
N TYR A 121 -0.54 -1.16 11.32
CA TYR A 121 -0.07 -2.51 10.93
C TYR A 121 -1.03 -3.62 11.38
N GLY A 122 -1.61 -3.47 12.58
CA GLY A 122 -2.67 -4.37 13.04
C GLY A 122 -3.91 -4.32 12.14
N MET A 123 -4.32 -3.13 11.71
CA MET A 123 -5.44 -2.96 10.79
C MET A 123 -5.17 -3.56 9.40
N ILE A 124 -3.98 -3.35 8.84
CA ILE A 124 -3.58 -3.94 7.55
C ILE A 124 -3.65 -5.46 7.63
N SER A 125 -3.12 -6.03 8.70
CA SER A 125 -3.17 -7.49 8.95
C SER A 125 -4.61 -8.00 9.07
N ALA A 126 -5.47 -7.26 9.78
CA ALA A 126 -6.89 -7.60 9.93
C ALA A 126 -7.64 -7.53 8.59
N VAL A 127 -7.34 -6.54 7.74
CA VAL A 127 -7.91 -6.44 6.38
C VAL A 127 -7.46 -7.63 5.51
N GLY A 128 -6.20 -8.04 5.61
CA GLY A 128 -5.71 -9.24 4.92
C GLY A 128 -6.48 -10.50 5.32
N VAL A 129 -6.67 -10.72 6.62
CA VAL A 129 -7.45 -11.86 7.14
C VAL A 129 -8.92 -11.76 6.70
N ARG A 130 -9.51 -10.57 6.80
CA ARG A 130 -10.88 -10.31 6.36
C ARG A 130 -11.07 -10.68 4.89
N ASN A 131 -10.14 -10.33 4.03
CA ASN A 131 -10.20 -10.64 2.60
C ASN A 131 -10.23 -12.15 2.35
N VAL A 132 -9.44 -12.93 3.09
CA VAL A 132 -9.45 -14.40 3.04
C VAL A 132 -10.81 -14.96 3.46
N VAL A 133 -11.41 -14.40 4.51
CA VAL A 133 -12.71 -14.86 5.05
C VAL A 133 -13.86 -14.47 4.11
N GLU A 134 -13.91 -13.25 3.62
CA GLU A 134 -14.96 -12.76 2.71
C GLU A 134 -14.98 -13.54 1.38
N ASN A 135 -13.79 -13.88 0.86
CA ASN A 135 -13.67 -14.70 -0.34
C ASN A 135 -13.84 -16.21 -0.08
N ARG A 136 -14.16 -16.60 1.16
CA ARG A 136 -14.37 -18.00 1.56
C ARG A 136 -13.25 -18.92 1.08
N VAL A 137 -12.01 -18.48 1.24
CA VAL A 137 -10.85 -19.27 0.83
C VAL A 137 -10.81 -20.55 1.65
N ASP A 138 -10.92 -21.70 0.96
CA ASP A 138 -10.91 -23.01 1.59
C ASP A 138 -9.46 -23.41 1.94
N LEU A 139 -9.09 -23.24 3.21
CA LEU A 139 -7.77 -23.58 3.74
C LEU A 139 -7.60 -25.08 4.03
N THR A 140 -8.64 -25.90 3.84
CA THR A 140 -8.51 -27.37 3.90
C THR A 140 -7.80 -27.92 2.68
N LYS A 141 -7.82 -27.17 1.57
CA LYS A 141 -7.05 -27.52 0.37
C LYS A 141 -5.56 -27.25 0.59
N SER A 142 -4.74 -28.28 0.46
CA SER A 142 -3.29 -28.22 0.67
C SER A 142 -2.62 -27.06 -0.12
N ARG A 143 -3.06 -26.81 -1.35
CA ARG A 143 -2.55 -25.69 -2.17
C ARG A 143 -2.77 -24.33 -1.48
N ASN A 144 -3.97 -24.03 -1.02
CA ASN A 144 -4.29 -22.77 -0.39
C ASN A 144 -3.59 -22.62 0.97
N LEU A 145 -3.51 -23.71 1.72
CA LEU A 145 -2.80 -23.77 2.99
C LEU A 145 -1.31 -23.48 2.82
N ILE A 146 -0.65 -24.11 1.83
CA ILE A 146 0.77 -23.91 1.56
C ILE A 146 1.03 -22.45 1.12
N ILE A 147 0.20 -21.90 0.24
CA ILE A 147 0.34 -20.50 -0.20
C ILE A 147 0.22 -19.55 1.01
N ALA A 148 -0.79 -19.73 1.85
CA ALA A 148 -0.97 -18.93 3.06
C ALA A 148 0.23 -19.07 4.01
N ALA A 149 0.70 -20.30 4.25
CA ALA A 149 1.86 -20.56 5.10
C ALA A 149 3.12 -19.85 4.59
N VAL A 150 3.40 -19.92 3.29
CA VAL A 150 4.55 -19.23 2.67
C VAL A 150 4.43 -17.72 2.84
N ILE A 151 3.25 -17.14 2.59
CA ILE A 151 3.02 -15.70 2.76
C ILE A 151 3.30 -15.26 4.20
N PHE A 152 2.75 -15.97 5.20
CA PHE A 152 2.95 -15.63 6.61
C PHE A 152 4.40 -15.82 7.05
N VAL A 153 5.03 -16.94 6.67
CA VAL A 153 6.44 -17.21 7.04
C VAL A 153 7.38 -16.21 6.38
N CYS A 154 7.19 -15.88 5.10
CA CYS A 154 8.02 -14.87 4.44
C CYS A 154 7.78 -13.48 5.02
N GLY A 155 6.52 -13.08 5.24
CA GLY A 155 6.19 -11.75 5.78
C GLY A 155 6.73 -11.52 7.20
N LEU A 156 6.57 -12.48 8.08
CA LEU A 156 7.03 -12.37 9.47
C LEU A 156 8.49 -12.80 9.65
N GLY A 157 8.91 -13.85 8.95
CA GLY A 157 10.23 -14.44 9.11
C GLY A 157 11.35 -13.58 8.58
N PHE A 158 11.20 -12.99 7.40
CA PHE A 158 12.25 -12.13 6.81
C PHE A 158 12.42 -10.83 7.60
N SER A 159 11.36 -10.29 8.16
CA SER A 159 11.43 -9.14 9.05
C SER A 159 12.19 -9.48 10.35
N ALA A 160 11.95 -10.67 10.92
CA ALA A 160 12.59 -11.10 12.15
C ALA A 160 14.08 -11.45 11.99
N THR A 161 14.51 -11.88 10.80
CA THR A 161 15.90 -12.27 10.50
C THR A 161 16.76 -11.13 9.92
N GLY A 162 16.20 -9.90 9.81
CA GLY A 162 16.92 -8.76 9.22
C GLY A 162 16.99 -8.79 7.68
N GLY A 163 16.15 -9.61 7.05
CA GLY A 163 16.08 -9.75 5.58
C GLY A 163 16.98 -10.87 5.04
N ILE A 164 16.79 -11.20 3.76
CA ILE A 164 17.67 -12.10 3.04
C ILE A 164 18.66 -11.25 2.24
N THR A 165 19.92 -11.29 2.62
CA THR A 165 20.99 -10.64 1.87
C THR A 165 21.56 -11.63 0.85
N PHE A 166 21.40 -11.32 -0.42
CA PHE A 166 22.11 -12.03 -1.48
C PHE A 166 23.40 -11.27 -1.80
N THR A 167 24.55 -11.82 -1.44
CA THR A 167 25.84 -11.32 -1.94
C THR A 167 26.00 -11.82 -3.39
N VAL A 168 25.62 -10.99 -4.36
CA VAL A 168 26.02 -11.20 -5.75
C VAL A 168 27.44 -10.71 -5.88
N GLY A 169 28.36 -11.65 -6.10
CA GLY A 169 29.79 -11.50 -5.99
C GLY A 169 30.34 -10.15 -6.42
N SER A 170 31.26 -9.65 -5.61
CA SER A 170 32.15 -8.54 -5.95
C SER A 170 33.06 -8.96 -7.12
N ALA A 171 32.81 -8.40 -8.30
CA ALA A 171 33.82 -8.28 -9.33
C ALA A 171 34.46 -6.90 -9.20
#